data_588ad8685a811eeaa1df390b6f367309
#
_entry.id   588ad8685a811eeaa1df390b6f367309
#
_cell.length_a   1.000
_cell.length_b   1.000
_cell.length_c   1.000
_cell.angle_alpha   90.00
_cell.angle_beta   90.00
_cell.angle_gamma   90.00
#
_symmetry.space_group_name_H-M   'P 1'
#
loop_
_entity.id
_entity.type
_entity.pdbx_description
1 polymer ?
#
loop_
_entity_poly.entity_id
_entity_poly.type
_entity_poly.pdbx_seq_one_letter_code
_entity_poly.pdbx_strand_id
1 'polypeptide(L)'
;MKKKQKFIAPIYGLKKTPKQSIKLDKSILIRAVDLLTEEHKYLEKFGLKGSYDAVLEVNYEYDSDNPSEPFPGLFINLINKIDASLVVYGDGVVGVAGVAPAPKEEFSGGGILSSSARPRYEEKLDKEIDENFASYYKKFVIAYDMRPVAFDVYRRSCDRFSNNDRTIDSCTVLESLFVPLGERSKKSFILNGLNILMFSTDEIKTIDDIVEYRNAIIHADRKRQLKLLTGSKYTYKWFEDVFKLIRRILYKYVDNPWS
;
A
#
# COMPACT_ATOMS: atom_id res chain seq x y z
N MET A 1 5.52 26.40 -19.55
CA MET A 1 4.02 26.62 -19.51
C MET A 1 3.40 25.48 -18.71
N LYS A 2 2.59 25.79 -17.68
CA LYS A 2 1.92 24.74 -16.89
C LYS A 2 0.81 24.08 -17.70
N LYS A 3 0.90 22.77 -17.87
CA LYS A 3 -0.15 21.95 -18.48
C LYS A 3 -0.87 21.15 -17.40
N LYS A 4 -2.18 20.96 -17.61
CA LYS A 4 -3.00 20.08 -16.77
C LYS A 4 -3.35 18.85 -17.56
N GLN A 5 -3.22 17.70 -16.94
CA GLN A 5 -3.64 16.44 -17.52
C GLN A 5 -4.42 15.62 -16.51
N LYS A 6 -5.49 15.01 -16.99
CA LYS A 6 -6.33 14.12 -16.20
C LYS A 6 -5.91 12.68 -16.44
N PHE A 7 -5.74 11.94 -15.36
CA PHE A 7 -5.46 10.51 -15.37
C PHE A 7 -6.56 9.76 -14.65
N ILE A 8 -6.75 8.52 -15.03
CA ILE A 8 -7.67 7.61 -14.39
C ILE A 8 -6.95 6.30 -14.06
N ALA A 9 -7.30 5.71 -12.93
CA ALA A 9 -6.73 4.47 -12.46
C ALA A 9 -7.81 3.60 -11.81
N PRO A 10 -7.99 2.35 -12.26
CA PRO A 10 -8.98 1.47 -11.65
C PRO A 10 -8.56 1.08 -10.23
N ILE A 11 -9.54 1.04 -9.32
CA ILE A 11 -9.39 0.56 -7.96
C ILE A 11 -9.98 -0.83 -7.88
N TYR A 12 -9.16 -1.78 -7.44
CA TYR A 12 -9.51 -3.19 -7.27
C TYR A 12 -9.77 -3.54 -5.80
N GLY A 13 -10.44 -4.66 -5.58
CA GLY A 13 -10.64 -5.24 -4.26
C GLY A 13 -11.80 -4.63 -3.46
N LEU A 14 -12.63 -3.78 -4.05
CA LEU A 14 -13.85 -3.30 -3.43
C LEU A 14 -15.00 -4.27 -3.67
N LYS A 15 -15.81 -4.53 -2.63
CA LYS A 15 -17.05 -5.31 -2.72
C LYS A 15 -18.26 -4.42 -2.99
N LYS A 16 -18.14 -3.14 -2.65
CA LYS A 16 -19.19 -2.13 -2.81
C LYS A 16 -18.65 -0.93 -3.56
N THR A 17 -19.38 -0.56 -4.58
CA THR A 17 -19.15 0.69 -5.32
C THR A 17 -19.38 1.90 -4.41
N PRO A 18 -18.50 2.92 -4.42
CA PRO A 18 -18.75 4.15 -3.71
C PRO A 18 -20.10 4.77 -4.13
N LYS A 19 -20.95 5.09 -3.17
CA LYS A 19 -22.28 5.69 -3.44
C LYS A 19 -22.20 7.10 -3.99
N GLN A 20 -21.13 7.80 -3.64
CA GLN A 20 -20.84 9.16 -4.08
C GLN A 20 -19.35 9.34 -4.33
N SER A 21 -19.01 10.36 -5.09
CA SER A 21 -17.61 10.71 -5.34
C SER A 21 -16.94 11.20 -4.06
N ILE A 22 -15.75 10.68 -3.77
CA ILE A 22 -14.98 10.96 -2.58
C ILE A 22 -13.78 11.81 -2.96
N LYS A 23 -13.74 13.04 -2.48
CA LYS A 23 -12.65 13.97 -2.75
C LYS A 23 -11.57 13.82 -1.70
N LEU A 24 -10.38 13.36 -2.12
CA LEU A 24 -9.22 13.23 -1.25
C LEU A 24 -8.50 14.56 -1.06
N ASP A 25 -8.35 15.31 -2.16
CA ASP A 25 -7.88 16.70 -2.18
C ASP A 25 -8.46 17.48 -3.37
N LYS A 26 -7.86 18.62 -3.73
CA LYS A 26 -8.35 19.47 -4.85
C LYS A 26 -8.20 18.81 -6.22
N SER A 27 -7.27 17.88 -6.35
CA SER A 27 -6.86 17.25 -7.61
C SER A 27 -7.16 15.74 -7.67
N ILE A 28 -7.58 15.13 -6.57
CA ILE A 28 -7.74 13.68 -6.43
C ILE A 28 -9.16 13.34 -6.02
N LEU A 29 -9.81 12.51 -6.83
CA LEU A 29 -11.18 12.06 -6.65
C LEU A 29 -11.27 10.54 -6.80
N ILE A 30 -12.01 9.87 -5.93
CA ILE A 30 -12.45 8.49 -6.12
C ILE A 30 -13.95 8.52 -6.46
N ARG A 31 -14.33 7.85 -7.51
CA ARG A 31 -15.74 7.74 -7.94
C ARG A 31 -16.09 6.33 -8.42
N ALA A 32 -17.38 6.06 -8.47
CA ALA A 32 -17.88 4.87 -9.13
C ALA A 32 -17.50 4.84 -10.61
N VAL A 33 -17.33 3.66 -11.14
CA VAL A 33 -17.24 3.41 -12.58
C VAL A 33 -18.61 2.95 -13.05
N ASP A 34 -19.05 3.55 -14.13
CA ASP A 34 -20.17 2.99 -14.87
C ASP A 34 -19.63 1.89 -15.80
N LEU A 35 -19.87 0.62 -15.41
CA LEU A 35 -19.38 -0.57 -16.12
C LEU A 35 -19.90 -0.70 -17.55
N LEU A 36 -20.95 0.03 -17.90
CA LEU A 36 -21.56 0.03 -19.24
C LEU A 36 -20.90 1.08 -20.16
N THR A 37 -19.98 1.89 -19.66
CA THR A 37 -19.44 3.03 -20.38
C THR A 37 -18.22 2.67 -21.25
N GLU A 38 -17.96 3.59 -22.20
CA GLU A 38 -16.72 3.57 -23.00
C GLU A 38 -15.44 3.63 -22.16
N GLU A 39 -15.53 4.12 -20.89
CA GLU A 39 -14.40 4.22 -19.98
C GLU A 39 -13.81 2.85 -19.63
N HIS A 40 -14.66 1.84 -19.35
CA HIS A 40 -14.18 0.48 -19.08
C HIS A 40 -13.44 -0.09 -20.30
N LYS A 41 -14.06 0.02 -21.50
CA LYS A 41 -13.41 -0.40 -22.76
C LYS A 41 -12.12 0.36 -23.03
N TYR A 42 -12.07 1.62 -22.64
CA TYR A 42 -10.88 2.45 -22.78
C TYR A 42 -9.75 1.94 -21.90
N LEU A 43 -10.01 1.66 -20.60
CA LEU A 43 -9.01 1.12 -19.68
C LEU A 43 -8.50 -0.26 -20.13
N GLU A 44 -9.36 -1.10 -20.69
CA GLU A 44 -8.95 -2.39 -21.25
C GLU A 44 -7.94 -2.26 -22.41
N LYS A 45 -8.02 -1.21 -23.22
CA LYS A 45 -7.03 -0.94 -24.29
C LYS A 45 -5.64 -0.69 -23.74
N PHE A 46 -5.55 -0.20 -22.50
CA PHE A 46 -4.28 -0.03 -21.78
C PHE A 46 -3.87 -1.26 -20.97
N GLY A 47 -4.50 -2.42 -21.21
CA GLY A 47 -4.18 -3.65 -20.50
C GLY A 47 -4.71 -3.71 -19.06
N LEU A 48 -5.48 -2.71 -18.62
CA LEU A 48 -6.10 -2.65 -17.30
C LEU A 48 -7.39 -3.46 -17.31
N LYS A 49 -7.26 -4.78 -17.42
CA LYS A 49 -8.36 -5.75 -17.47
C LYS A 49 -8.74 -6.21 -16.07
N GLY A 50 -10.02 -6.42 -15.85
CA GLY A 50 -10.54 -7.00 -14.61
C GLY A 50 -11.84 -6.37 -14.15
N SER A 51 -12.38 -6.88 -13.05
CA SER A 51 -13.57 -6.29 -12.41
C SER A 51 -13.12 -5.22 -11.42
N TYR A 52 -13.50 -3.99 -11.66
CA TYR A 52 -13.33 -2.87 -10.75
C TYR A 52 -14.60 -2.04 -10.73
N ASP A 53 -14.97 -1.56 -9.55
CA ASP A 53 -16.23 -0.83 -9.33
C ASP A 53 -15.98 0.67 -9.06
N ALA A 54 -14.72 1.08 -9.00
CA ALA A 54 -14.32 2.46 -8.77
C ALA A 54 -13.07 2.82 -9.55
N VAL A 55 -12.91 4.11 -9.82
CA VAL A 55 -11.69 4.71 -10.38
C VAL A 55 -11.21 5.85 -9.51
N LEU A 56 -9.90 5.96 -9.46
CA LEU A 56 -9.19 7.13 -9.01
C LEU A 56 -9.03 8.09 -10.19
N GLU A 57 -9.46 9.32 -10.02
CA GLU A 57 -9.21 10.44 -10.95
C GLU A 57 -8.14 11.35 -10.36
N VAL A 58 -7.12 11.66 -11.14
CA VAL A 58 -6.06 12.58 -10.74
C VAL A 58 -5.90 13.67 -11.79
N ASN A 59 -6.08 14.93 -11.39
CA ASN A 59 -5.74 16.08 -12.21
C ASN A 59 -4.32 16.52 -11.85
N TYR A 60 -3.37 16.27 -12.75
CA TYR A 60 -1.96 16.53 -12.51
C TYR A 60 -1.49 17.74 -13.30
N GLU A 61 -0.80 18.67 -12.62
CA GLU A 61 -0.17 19.83 -13.26
C GLU A 61 1.35 19.58 -13.38
N TYR A 62 1.88 19.81 -14.58
CA TYR A 62 3.32 19.72 -14.86
C TYR A 62 3.80 20.85 -15.75
N ASP A 63 5.10 21.16 -15.69
CA ASP A 63 5.70 22.14 -16.59
C ASP A 63 6.21 21.47 -17.87
N SER A 64 5.56 21.81 -19.01
CA SER A 64 5.91 21.23 -20.31
C SER A 64 7.24 21.74 -20.86
N ASP A 65 7.75 22.85 -20.31
CA ASP A 65 8.95 23.52 -20.83
C ASP A 65 10.21 23.10 -20.04
N ASN A 66 10.04 22.29 -19.00
CA ASN A 66 11.14 21.73 -18.21
C ASN A 66 11.33 20.23 -18.53
N PRO A 67 12.14 19.87 -19.53
CA PRO A 67 12.36 18.46 -19.90
C PRO A 67 13.13 17.68 -18.82
N SER A 68 13.72 18.38 -17.83
CA SER A 68 14.38 17.76 -16.67
C SER A 68 13.41 17.48 -15.50
N GLU A 69 12.19 18.00 -15.53
CA GLU A 69 11.17 17.56 -14.59
C GLU A 69 10.74 16.14 -14.95
N PRO A 70 11.05 15.15 -14.11
CA PRO A 70 10.62 13.80 -14.40
C PRO A 70 9.12 13.69 -14.14
N PHE A 71 8.31 14.17 -15.13
CA PHE A 71 6.85 13.97 -15.10
C PHE A 71 6.47 12.58 -14.59
N PRO A 72 7.13 11.48 -15.00
CA PRO A 72 6.83 10.17 -14.45
C PRO A 72 7.13 10.04 -12.96
N GLY A 73 8.22 10.64 -12.45
CA GLY A 73 8.69 10.40 -11.07
C GLY A 73 7.74 10.95 -9.99
N LEU A 74 7.39 12.22 -10.07
CA LEU A 74 6.49 12.85 -9.09
C LEU A 74 5.08 12.26 -9.15
N PHE A 75 4.60 12.00 -10.38
CA PHE A 75 3.30 11.40 -10.58
C PHE A 75 3.25 9.96 -10.06
N ILE A 76 4.28 9.14 -10.33
CA ILE A 76 4.40 7.78 -9.81
C ILE A 76 4.39 7.80 -8.28
N ASN A 77 5.14 8.72 -7.66
CA ASN A 77 5.17 8.84 -6.20
C ASN A 77 3.79 9.19 -5.63
N LEU A 78 3.04 10.07 -6.30
CA LEU A 78 1.67 10.38 -5.90
C LEU A 78 0.77 9.15 -5.97
N ILE A 79 0.81 8.40 -7.08
CA ILE A 79 0.02 7.18 -7.24
C ILE A 79 0.42 6.12 -6.22
N ASN A 80 1.73 5.93 -5.98
CA ASN A 80 2.21 4.98 -4.97
C ASN A 80 1.73 5.36 -3.55
N LYS A 81 1.71 6.65 -3.22
CA LYS A 81 1.20 7.15 -1.94
C LYS A 81 -0.30 6.84 -1.79
N ILE A 82 -1.09 7.11 -2.82
CA ILE A 82 -2.53 6.81 -2.81
C ILE A 82 -2.75 5.30 -2.70
N ASP A 83 -2.03 4.51 -3.50
CA ASP A 83 -2.12 3.06 -3.50
C ASP A 83 -1.74 2.49 -2.12
N ALA A 84 -0.65 2.96 -1.51
CA ALA A 84 -0.26 2.55 -0.16
C ALA A 84 -1.35 2.88 0.88
N SER A 85 -2.01 4.04 0.76
CA SER A 85 -3.11 4.41 1.65
C SER A 85 -4.31 3.47 1.53
N LEU A 86 -4.67 3.11 0.29
CA LEU A 86 -5.74 2.14 0.01
C LEU A 86 -5.41 0.76 0.56
N VAL A 87 -4.16 0.31 0.38
CA VAL A 87 -3.68 -1.00 0.87
C VAL A 87 -3.73 -1.08 2.39
N VAL A 88 -3.27 -0.06 3.11
CA VAL A 88 -3.30 -0.04 4.57
C VAL A 88 -4.74 0.07 5.09
N TYR A 89 -5.57 0.93 4.49
CA TYR A 89 -6.98 1.08 4.87
C TYR A 89 -7.79 -0.17 4.54
N GLY A 90 -7.53 -0.79 3.41
CA GLY A 90 -8.31 -1.86 2.78
C GLY A 90 -7.78 -3.28 3.03
N ASP A 91 -7.18 -3.55 4.17
CA ASP A 91 -6.72 -4.89 4.60
C ASP A 91 -5.73 -5.58 3.64
N GLY A 92 -5.02 -4.80 2.84
CA GLY A 92 -4.05 -5.32 1.87
C GLY A 92 -4.67 -5.82 0.56
N VAL A 93 -6.00 -5.77 0.41
CA VAL A 93 -6.71 -6.27 -0.79
C VAL A 93 -7.15 -5.17 -1.75
N VAL A 94 -7.31 -3.94 -1.25
CA VAL A 94 -7.68 -2.79 -2.09
C VAL A 94 -6.44 -2.09 -2.62
N GLY A 95 -6.47 -1.69 -3.87
CA GLY A 95 -5.38 -0.91 -4.44
C GLY A 95 -5.60 -0.51 -5.89
N VAL A 96 -4.58 0.16 -6.44
CA VAL A 96 -4.54 0.64 -7.83
C VAL A 96 -3.69 -0.30 -8.68
N ALA A 97 -4.20 -0.79 -9.82
CA ALA A 97 -3.46 -1.72 -10.66
C ALA A 97 -2.63 -1.04 -11.75
N GLY A 98 -2.96 0.17 -12.09
CA GLY A 98 -2.25 0.94 -13.12
C GLY A 98 -2.94 2.26 -13.39
N VAL A 99 -2.36 3.07 -14.25
CA VAL A 99 -2.85 4.42 -14.57
C VAL A 99 -2.87 4.63 -16.05
N ALA A 100 -3.94 5.23 -16.57
CA ALA A 100 -4.07 5.64 -17.97
C ALA A 100 -4.44 7.14 -18.03
N PRO A 101 -4.11 7.86 -19.11
CA PRO A 101 -4.68 9.18 -19.35
C PRO A 101 -6.21 9.07 -19.44
N ALA A 102 -6.94 10.11 -19.07
CA ALA A 102 -8.39 10.09 -19.20
C ALA A 102 -8.82 10.07 -20.68
N PRO A 103 -9.98 9.48 -21.01
CA PRO A 103 -10.52 9.52 -22.37
C PRO A 103 -10.60 10.97 -22.90
N LYS A 104 -10.23 11.17 -24.16
CA LYS A 104 -10.16 12.48 -24.85
C LYS A 104 -9.00 13.39 -24.44
N GLU A 105 -8.11 12.96 -23.56
CA GLU A 105 -6.86 13.65 -23.30
C GLU A 105 -5.82 13.25 -24.36
N GLU A 106 -5.25 14.24 -25.04
CA GLU A 106 -4.12 13.99 -25.96
C GLU A 106 -2.86 13.74 -25.15
N PHE A 107 -2.44 12.50 -25.07
CA PHE A 107 -1.18 12.12 -24.42
C PHE A 107 -0.20 11.60 -25.46
N SER A 108 0.86 12.36 -25.69
CA SER A 108 1.92 12.01 -26.64
C SER A 108 2.97 11.04 -26.09
N GLY A 109 2.87 10.67 -24.82
CA GLY A 109 3.77 9.72 -24.15
C GLY A 109 3.11 8.36 -23.97
N GLY A 110 3.53 7.37 -24.71
CA GLY A 110 3.10 5.99 -24.50
C GLY A 110 3.69 5.43 -23.21
N GLY A 111 2.89 5.21 -22.19
CA GLY A 111 3.35 4.54 -21.00
C GLY A 111 2.22 4.31 -20.00
N ILE A 112 1.80 3.09 -19.90
CA ILE A 112 1.01 2.63 -18.77
C ILE A 112 2.00 2.48 -17.61
N LEU A 113 1.77 3.24 -16.54
CA LEU A 113 2.40 2.96 -15.28
C LEU A 113 1.63 1.78 -14.66
N SER A 114 1.98 0.55 -15.04
CA SER A 114 1.42 -0.61 -14.38
C SER A 114 2.11 -0.77 -13.04
N SER A 115 1.36 -0.65 -11.96
CA SER A 115 1.76 -1.35 -10.74
C SER A 115 1.62 -2.85 -11.01
N SER A 116 2.48 -3.66 -10.44
CA SER A 116 2.44 -5.12 -10.56
C SER A 116 1.02 -5.65 -10.35
N ALA A 117 0.58 -6.56 -11.21
CA ALA A 117 -0.69 -7.26 -11.05
C ALA A 117 -0.73 -7.91 -9.67
N ARG A 118 -1.68 -7.53 -8.83
CA ARG A 118 -1.82 -8.12 -7.50
C ARG A 118 -2.52 -9.46 -7.61
N PRO A 119 -1.93 -10.53 -7.07
CA PRO A 119 -2.51 -11.87 -7.15
C PRO A 119 -3.78 -12.05 -6.30
N ARG A 120 -4.19 -11.04 -5.52
CA ARG A 120 -5.27 -11.14 -4.54
C ARG A 120 -6.59 -10.48 -4.95
N TYR A 121 -6.82 -10.24 -6.23
CA TYR A 121 -8.06 -9.62 -6.71
C TYR A 121 -9.33 -10.44 -6.48
N GLU A 122 -9.22 -11.68 -6.05
CA GLU A 122 -10.36 -12.53 -5.72
C GLU A 122 -10.95 -12.20 -4.33
N GLU A 123 -10.14 -11.68 -3.41
CA GLU A 123 -10.60 -11.25 -2.10
C GLU A 123 -11.10 -9.79 -2.19
N LYS A 124 -12.37 -9.58 -1.88
CA LYS A 124 -12.98 -8.25 -1.86
C LYS A 124 -13.19 -7.77 -0.44
N LEU A 125 -12.83 -6.51 -0.19
CA LEU A 125 -13.06 -5.87 1.09
C LEU A 125 -14.55 -5.59 1.30
N ASP A 126 -15.10 -5.99 2.44
CA ASP A 126 -16.46 -5.65 2.85
C ASP A 126 -16.61 -4.18 3.30
N LYS A 127 -15.50 -3.51 3.52
CA LYS A 127 -15.45 -2.12 3.95
C LYS A 127 -15.67 -1.18 2.77
N GLU A 128 -16.52 -0.19 2.97
CA GLU A 128 -16.81 0.84 1.98
C GLU A 128 -15.68 1.89 1.96
N ILE A 129 -15.31 2.37 0.79
CA ILE A 129 -14.50 3.59 0.65
C ILE A 129 -15.46 4.76 0.67
N ASP A 130 -15.39 5.57 1.71
CA ASP A 130 -16.29 6.66 2.03
C ASP A 130 -15.54 7.90 2.54
N GLU A 131 -16.24 8.84 3.14
CA GLU A 131 -15.64 10.05 3.72
C GLU A 131 -14.66 9.75 4.87
N ASN A 132 -14.81 8.61 5.56
CA ASN A 132 -13.84 8.19 6.57
C ASN A 132 -12.49 7.88 5.93
N PHE A 133 -12.48 7.30 4.72
CA PHE A 133 -11.25 7.13 3.98
C PHE A 133 -10.62 8.48 3.62
N ALA A 134 -11.39 9.47 3.21
CA ALA A 134 -10.85 10.81 2.91
C ALA A 134 -10.20 11.45 4.16
N SER A 135 -10.82 11.27 5.32
CA SER A 135 -10.27 11.75 6.59
C SER A 135 -9.00 10.99 6.98
N TYR A 136 -8.99 9.67 6.81
CA TYR A 136 -7.83 8.82 7.00
C TYR A 136 -6.70 9.21 6.04
N TYR A 137 -6.97 9.44 4.76
CA TYR A 137 -5.98 9.81 3.75
C TYR A 137 -5.20 11.08 4.13
N LYS A 138 -5.86 12.09 4.69
CA LYS A 138 -5.19 13.31 5.15
C LYS A 138 -4.12 13.04 6.23
N LYS A 139 -4.46 12.18 7.20
CA LYS A 139 -3.49 11.74 8.23
C LYS A 139 -2.40 10.87 7.62
N PHE A 140 -2.79 9.98 6.71
CA PHE A 140 -1.88 9.07 6.03
C PHE A 140 -0.78 9.82 5.26
N VAL A 141 -1.11 10.90 4.57
CA VAL A 141 -0.12 11.72 3.85
C VAL A 141 0.98 12.21 4.80
N ILE A 142 0.61 12.68 5.98
CA ILE A 142 1.59 13.14 6.99
C ILE A 142 2.47 11.98 7.45
N ALA A 143 1.88 10.85 7.83
CA ALA A 143 2.61 9.67 8.27
C ALA A 143 3.52 9.10 7.17
N TYR A 144 3.04 9.07 5.93
CA TYR A 144 3.80 8.63 4.77
C TYR A 144 5.03 9.52 4.53
N ASP A 145 4.88 10.85 4.58
CA ASP A 145 5.99 11.78 4.34
C ASP A 145 7.08 11.65 5.43
N MET A 146 6.70 11.22 6.63
CA MET A 146 7.66 10.92 7.71
C MET A 146 8.36 9.57 7.53
N ARG A 147 7.67 8.55 7.03
CA ARG A 147 8.18 7.16 6.95
C ARG A 147 7.82 6.47 5.61
N PRO A 148 8.18 7.03 4.45
CA PRO A 148 7.73 6.54 3.15
C PRO A 148 8.14 5.07 2.90
N VAL A 149 9.34 4.68 3.33
CA VAL A 149 9.86 3.32 3.14
C VAL A 149 8.96 2.27 3.81
N ALA A 150 8.44 2.54 5.01
CA ALA A 150 7.57 1.60 5.72
C ALA A 150 6.29 1.30 4.92
N PHE A 151 5.64 2.33 4.42
CA PHE A 151 4.40 2.20 3.66
C PHE A 151 4.61 1.58 2.28
N ASP A 152 5.67 1.95 1.58
CA ASP A 152 6.01 1.39 0.26
C ASP A 152 6.41 -0.08 0.34
N VAL A 153 7.17 -0.46 1.37
CA VAL A 153 7.53 -1.86 1.60
C VAL A 153 6.29 -2.67 1.95
N TYR A 154 5.42 -2.17 2.83
CA TYR A 154 4.16 -2.86 3.15
C TYR A 154 3.28 -3.05 1.92
N ARG A 155 3.08 -2.00 1.14
CA ARG A 155 2.33 -2.07 -0.12
C ARG A 155 2.84 -3.18 -1.03
N ARG A 156 4.16 -3.26 -1.24
CA ARG A 156 4.79 -4.30 -2.06
C ARG A 156 4.70 -5.69 -1.43
N SER A 157 4.75 -5.79 -0.10
CA SER A 157 4.64 -7.07 0.60
C SER A 157 3.29 -7.74 0.39
N CYS A 158 2.24 -6.95 0.16
CA CYS A 158 0.91 -7.48 -0.15
C CYS A 158 0.86 -8.24 -1.49
N ASP A 159 1.81 -7.97 -2.39
CA ASP A 159 1.94 -8.65 -3.69
C ASP A 159 2.84 -9.89 -3.64
N ARG A 160 3.48 -10.18 -2.49
CA ARG A 160 4.36 -11.34 -2.33
C ARG A 160 3.58 -12.64 -2.13
N PHE A 161 4.03 -13.69 -2.80
CA PHE A 161 3.49 -15.04 -2.62
C PHE A 161 4.18 -15.81 -1.48
N SER A 162 5.47 -15.53 -1.26
CA SER A 162 6.28 -16.22 -0.28
C SER A 162 6.12 -15.62 1.11
N ASN A 163 5.80 -16.46 2.11
CA ASN A 163 5.78 -16.04 3.50
C ASN A 163 7.15 -15.56 3.99
N ASN A 164 8.24 -16.12 3.46
CA ASN A 164 9.59 -15.66 3.80
C ASN A 164 9.83 -14.23 3.33
N ASP A 165 9.46 -13.91 2.07
CA ASP A 165 9.63 -12.55 1.54
C ASP A 165 8.74 -11.56 2.29
N ARG A 166 7.47 -11.94 2.57
CA ARG A 166 6.57 -11.12 3.39
C ARG A 166 7.09 -10.89 4.80
N THR A 167 7.76 -11.89 5.39
CA THR A 167 8.41 -11.76 6.70
C THR A 167 9.57 -10.77 6.67
N ILE A 168 10.42 -10.85 5.66
CA ILE A 168 11.54 -9.90 5.49
C ILE A 168 10.99 -8.48 5.31
N ASP A 169 10.00 -8.32 4.43
CA ASP A 169 9.35 -7.04 4.19
C ASP A 169 8.69 -6.50 5.48
N SER A 170 8.00 -7.36 6.26
CA SER A 170 7.37 -6.97 7.53
C SER A 170 8.39 -6.44 8.56
N CYS A 171 9.54 -7.10 8.68
CA CYS A 171 10.59 -6.62 9.57
C CYS A 171 11.19 -5.29 9.06
N THR A 172 11.31 -5.12 7.74
CA THR A 172 11.74 -3.85 7.13
C THR A 172 10.75 -2.73 7.42
N VAL A 173 9.44 -3.01 7.38
CA VAL A 173 8.40 -2.06 7.80
C VAL A 173 8.61 -1.62 9.24
N LEU A 174 8.77 -2.57 10.17
CA LEU A 174 8.96 -2.27 11.59
C LEU A 174 10.24 -1.47 11.85
N GLU A 175 11.35 -1.88 11.21
CA GLU A 175 12.61 -1.15 11.30
C GLU A 175 12.46 0.29 10.78
N SER A 176 11.79 0.46 9.64
CA SER A 176 11.58 1.79 9.03
C SER A 176 10.66 2.69 9.86
N LEU A 177 9.72 2.13 10.63
CA LEU A 177 8.84 2.89 11.51
C LEU A 177 9.55 3.34 12.79
N PHE A 178 10.30 2.45 13.44
CA PHE A 178 10.68 2.60 14.83
C PHE A 178 12.17 2.78 15.07
N VAL A 179 13.03 2.38 14.12
CA VAL A 179 14.48 2.39 14.34
C VAL A 179 15.10 3.66 13.75
N PRO A 180 15.77 4.49 14.56
CA PRO A 180 16.53 5.61 14.05
C PRO A 180 17.66 5.17 13.10
N LEU A 181 18.01 6.03 12.16
CA LEU A 181 19.08 5.75 11.21
C LEU A 181 20.42 5.52 11.93
N GLY A 182 21.11 4.43 11.58
CA GLY A 182 22.42 4.08 12.16
C GLY A 182 22.37 3.26 13.44
N GLU A 183 21.20 3.03 14.02
CA GLU A 183 21.08 2.25 15.25
C GLU A 183 21.27 0.74 15.03
N ARG A 184 21.99 0.11 15.98
CA ARG A 184 22.28 -1.32 15.93
C ARG A 184 21.26 -2.18 16.70
N SER A 185 20.73 -1.64 17.80
CA SER A 185 19.78 -2.36 18.70
C SER A 185 18.35 -2.28 18.19
N LYS A 186 18.12 -2.71 16.95
CA LYS A 186 16.83 -2.57 16.24
C LYS A 186 15.63 -3.13 17.03
N LYS A 187 15.80 -4.30 17.67
CA LYS A 187 14.74 -4.99 18.40
C LYS A 187 14.17 -4.12 19.53
N SER A 188 15.01 -3.48 20.33
CA SER A 188 14.55 -2.65 21.47
C SER A 188 13.73 -1.45 21.00
N PHE A 189 14.11 -0.81 19.91
CA PHE A 189 13.34 0.31 19.33
C PHE A 189 11.98 -0.16 18.82
N ILE A 190 11.90 -1.32 18.13
CA ILE A 190 10.65 -1.90 17.67
C ILE A 190 9.71 -2.17 18.86
N LEU A 191 10.21 -2.85 19.91
CA LEU A 191 9.39 -3.19 21.08
C LEU A 191 8.91 -1.93 21.83
N ASN A 192 9.77 -0.92 21.95
CA ASN A 192 9.39 0.37 22.54
C ASN A 192 8.32 1.07 21.71
N GLY A 193 8.46 1.11 20.40
CA GLY A 193 7.46 1.69 19.50
C GLY A 193 6.10 1.01 19.61
N LEU A 194 6.07 -0.33 19.74
CA LEU A 194 4.83 -1.07 19.95
C LEU A 194 4.17 -0.76 21.32
N ASN A 195 4.98 -0.58 22.36
CA ASN A 195 4.47 -0.15 23.67
C ASN A 195 3.85 1.25 23.59
N ILE A 196 4.49 2.19 22.90
CA ILE A 196 3.95 3.54 22.68
C ILE A 196 2.61 3.48 21.92
N LEU A 197 2.49 2.60 20.93
CA LEU A 197 1.24 2.35 20.20
C LEU A 197 0.21 1.51 20.99
N MET A 198 0.51 1.16 22.22
CA MET A 198 -0.39 0.42 23.13
C MET A 198 -0.82 -0.94 22.57
N PHE A 199 0.15 -1.72 22.06
CA PHE A 199 -0.07 -3.12 21.73
C PHE A 199 0.04 -4.01 22.98
N SER A 200 -0.71 -5.11 23.00
CA SER A 200 -0.69 -6.07 24.13
C SER A 200 0.62 -6.86 24.16
N THR A 201 0.94 -7.43 25.32
CA THR A 201 2.12 -8.28 25.51
C THR A 201 2.16 -9.45 24.53
N ASP A 202 1.02 -10.06 24.21
CA ASP A 202 0.93 -11.18 23.27
C ASP A 202 1.20 -10.73 21.82
N GLU A 203 0.71 -9.56 21.44
CA GLU A 203 0.99 -8.97 20.12
C GLU A 203 2.47 -8.60 19.97
N ILE A 204 3.06 -8.01 21.02
CA ILE A 204 4.49 -7.69 21.09
C ILE A 204 5.33 -8.97 20.99
N LYS A 205 4.93 -10.04 21.67
CA LYS A 205 5.59 -11.34 21.57
C LYS A 205 5.48 -11.92 20.16
N THR A 206 4.35 -11.75 19.51
CA THR A 206 4.17 -12.18 18.11
C THR A 206 5.14 -11.46 17.18
N ILE A 207 5.36 -10.16 17.39
CA ILE A 207 6.35 -9.38 16.63
C ILE A 207 7.79 -9.85 16.96
N ASP A 208 8.08 -10.17 18.21
CA ASP A 208 9.37 -10.72 18.59
C ASP A 208 9.66 -12.05 17.88
N ASP A 209 8.67 -12.93 17.81
CA ASP A 209 8.77 -14.20 17.11
C ASP A 209 9.03 -14.01 15.58
N ILE A 210 8.41 -13.02 14.92
CA ILE A 210 8.65 -12.78 13.50
C ILE A 210 10.04 -12.22 13.23
N VAL A 211 10.57 -11.38 14.12
CA VAL A 211 11.95 -10.89 14.04
C VAL A 211 12.94 -12.06 14.17
N GLU A 212 12.68 -12.99 15.09
CA GLU A 212 13.47 -14.22 15.24
C GLU A 212 13.41 -15.09 13.98
N TYR A 213 12.21 -15.27 13.40
CA TYR A 213 12.03 -16.05 12.18
C TYR A 213 12.77 -15.41 10.99
N ARG A 214 12.67 -14.09 10.82
CA ARG A 214 13.42 -13.34 9.79
C ARG A 214 14.93 -13.54 9.93
N ASN A 215 15.46 -13.49 11.16
CA ASN A 215 16.88 -13.69 11.39
C ASN A 215 17.33 -15.11 10.97
N ALA A 216 16.50 -16.12 11.23
CA ALA A 216 16.78 -17.49 10.77
C ALA A 216 16.77 -17.60 9.23
N ILE A 217 15.90 -16.87 8.52
CA ILE A 217 15.88 -16.81 7.06
C ILE A 217 17.16 -16.17 6.53
N ILE A 218 17.52 -14.98 7.00
CA ILE A 218 18.63 -14.18 6.47
C ILE A 218 19.97 -14.88 6.70
N HIS A 219 20.14 -15.50 7.86
CA HIS A 219 21.38 -16.23 8.18
C HIS A 219 21.42 -17.65 7.61
N ALA A 220 20.44 -18.03 6.77
CA ALA A 220 20.31 -19.36 6.18
C ALA A 220 20.46 -20.51 7.21
N ASP A 221 20.07 -20.26 8.47
CA ASP A 221 20.14 -21.26 9.54
C ASP A 221 18.98 -22.26 9.40
N ARG A 222 19.22 -23.27 8.55
CA ARG A 222 18.23 -24.33 8.28
C ARG A 222 17.77 -25.06 9.54
N LYS A 223 18.66 -25.26 10.53
CA LYS A 223 18.31 -25.94 11.79
C LYS A 223 17.32 -25.08 12.58
N ARG A 224 17.59 -23.77 12.68
CA ARG A 224 16.73 -22.82 13.37
C ARG A 224 15.39 -22.65 12.63
N GLN A 225 15.41 -22.54 11.30
CA GLN A 225 14.20 -22.51 10.48
C GLN A 225 13.35 -23.77 10.69
N LEU A 226 13.94 -24.97 10.59
CA LEU A 226 13.24 -26.22 10.85
C LEU A 226 12.67 -26.28 12.27
N LYS A 227 13.44 -25.90 13.30
CA LYS A 227 12.97 -25.85 14.68
C LYS A 227 11.79 -24.90 14.86
N LEU A 228 11.81 -23.76 14.19
CA LEU A 228 10.73 -22.78 14.22
C LEU A 228 9.49 -23.30 13.47
N LEU A 229 9.67 -23.95 12.30
CA LEU A 229 8.59 -24.49 11.47
C LEU A 229 8.00 -25.80 11.99
N THR A 230 8.78 -26.65 12.65
CA THR A 230 8.28 -27.92 13.24
C THR A 230 7.55 -27.71 14.57
N GLY A 231 7.72 -26.57 15.20
CA GLY A 231 6.77 -26.14 16.24
C GLY A 231 5.42 -25.83 15.59
N SER A 232 4.34 -26.43 16.07
CA SER A 232 2.95 -26.25 15.59
C SER A 232 2.48 -24.78 15.51
N LYS A 233 3.32 -23.82 15.90
CA LYS A 233 3.04 -22.38 16.00
C LYS A 233 3.05 -21.67 14.64
N TYR A 234 3.98 -22.02 13.74
CA TYR A 234 4.20 -21.28 12.48
C TYR A 234 3.40 -21.86 11.32
N THR A 235 2.08 -21.85 11.49
CA THR A 235 1.14 -22.28 10.45
C THR A 235 0.90 -21.16 9.43
N TYR A 236 0.29 -21.48 8.28
CA TYR A 236 -0.17 -20.48 7.32
C TYR A 236 -1.03 -19.41 8.00
N LYS A 237 -1.95 -19.82 8.88
CA LYS A 237 -2.81 -18.92 9.64
C LYS A 237 -1.98 -17.97 10.52
N TRP A 238 -0.93 -18.46 11.17
CA TRP A 238 -0.06 -17.61 11.98
C TRP A 238 0.57 -16.48 11.15
N PHE A 239 1.08 -16.80 9.96
CA PHE A 239 1.61 -15.75 9.05
C PHE A 239 0.56 -14.72 8.67
N GLU A 240 -0.65 -15.16 8.33
CA GLU A 240 -1.75 -14.23 8.02
C GLU A 240 -2.08 -13.32 9.21
N ASP A 241 -2.12 -13.87 10.42
CA ASP A 241 -2.39 -13.08 11.64
C ASP A 241 -1.26 -12.07 11.91
N VAL A 242 0.01 -12.45 11.66
CA VAL A 242 1.14 -11.52 11.72
C VAL A 242 1.00 -10.39 10.71
N PHE A 243 0.66 -10.68 9.46
CA PHE A 243 0.54 -9.64 8.44
C PHE A 243 -0.63 -8.69 8.73
N LYS A 244 -1.72 -9.18 9.29
CA LYS A 244 -2.80 -8.34 9.83
C LYS A 244 -2.32 -7.46 10.99
N LEU A 245 -1.45 -7.99 11.85
CA LEU A 245 -0.87 -7.23 12.95
C LEU A 245 0.04 -6.10 12.43
N ILE A 246 0.91 -6.37 11.45
CA ILE A 246 1.74 -5.34 10.81
C ILE A 246 0.87 -4.21 10.23
N ARG A 247 -0.23 -4.55 9.56
CA ARG A 247 -1.16 -3.55 9.07
C ARG A 247 -1.77 -2.70 10.18
N ARG A 248 -2.18 -3.34 11.29
CA ARG A 248 -2.73 -2.61 12.45
C ARG A 248 -1.70 -1.68 13.08
N ILE A 249 -0.42 -2.05 13.05
CA ILE A 249 0.68 -1.19 13.49
C ILE A 249 0.76 0.04 12.61
N LEU A 250 0.77 -0.13 11.29
CA LEU A 250 0.77 0.98 10.33
C LEU A 250 -0.47 1.87 10.50
N TYR A 251 -1.64 1.28 10.67
CA TYR A 251 -2.90 2.02 10.86
C TYR A 251 -2.85 2.88 12.13
N LYS A 252 -2.40 2.31 13.27
CA LYS A 252 -2.22 3.06 14.51
C LYS A 252 -1.14 4.13 14.41
N TYR A 253 -0.07 3.87 13.65
CA TYR A 253 0.97 4.86 13.39
C TYR A 253 0.42 6.07 12.60
N VAL A 254 -0.48 5.85 11.64
CA VAL A 254 -1.15 6.93 10.89
C VAL A 254 -1.95 7.85 11.82
N ASP A 255 -2.60 7.29 12.85
CA ASP A 255 -3.35 8.09 13.81
C ASP A 255 -2.44 8.89 14.77
N ASN A 256 -1.23 8.40 15.04
CA ASN A 256 -0.27 8.99 15.97
C ASN A 256 1.15 8.93 15.41
N PRO A 257 1.47 9.66 14.31
CA PRO A 257 2.80 9.64 13.73
C PRO A 257 3.79 10.40 14.61
N TRP A 258 4.99 9.84 14.78
CA TRP A 258 6.12 10.50 15.43
C TRP A 258 7.41 10.31 14.63
N SER A 259 8.31 11.28 14.75
CA SER A 259 9.61 11.31 14.08
C SER A 259 10.67 10.46 14.80
#